data_b663cbbdf0b73dd16028c69de0dc41bf
#
_entry.id   b663cbbdf0b73dd16028c69de0dc41bf
#
_cell.length_a   1.000
_cell.length_b   1.000
_cell.length_c   1.000
_cell.angle_alpha   90.00
_cell.angle_beta   90.00
_cell.angle_gamma   90.00
#
_symmetry.space_group_name_H-M   'P 1'
#
loop_
_entity.id
_entity.type
_entity.pdbx_description
1 polymer ?
#
loop_
_entity_poly.entity_id
_entity_poly.type
_entity_poly.pdbx_seq_one_letter_code
_entity_poly.pdbx_strand_id
1 'polypeptide(L)'
;MATGVCKDRLADAFERFGRVPIEKRRIDLPPGHPAMRIEDDPFWSAGGLVHDSRRRILLVRHSPEKGWGDAWVTPGGLLEEGETVLDGLRREVREEVGLEVVEPNLTRILQQTLTDATRVRHGYFAQFVVQAVSADVRPGRSIREARWFDHLPETLAFREDYRRDFETLRRGASF
;
A
#
# COMPACT_ATOMS: atom_id res chain seq x y z
N MET A 1 -19.60 5.47 14.99
CA MET A 1 -18.80 6.66 15.34
C MET A 1 -17.40 6.58 14.69
N ALA A 2 -17.37 6.63 13.37
CA ALA A 2 -16.10 6.55 12.64
C ALA A 2 -15.60 7.91 12.08
N THR A 3 -16.20 9.02 12.50
CA THR A 3 -15.94 10.32 11.89
C THR A 3 -14.71 11.06 12.43
N GLY A 4 -14.13 10.63 13.55
CA GLY A 4 -12.93 11.22 14.12
C GLY A 4 -11.63 10.62 13.57
N VAL A 5 -11.60 9.33 13.34
CA VAL A 5 -10.40 8.54 13.00
C VAL A 5 -9.74 8.96 11.69
N CYS A 6 -10.54 9.33 10.68
CA CYS A 6 -9.97 9.74 9.38
C CYS A 6 -9.26 11.09 9.42
N LYS A 7 -9.81 12.04 10.16
CA LYS A 7 -9.22 13.38 10.31
C LYS A 7 -7.91 13.28 11.11
N ASP A 8 -7.89 12.45 12.13
CA ASP A 8 -6.72 12.27 13.00
C ASP A 8 -5.56 11.61 12.24
N ARG A 9 -5.82 10.58 11.44
CA ARG A 9 -4.79 9.91 10.61
C ARG A 9 -4.24 10.83 9.53
N LEU A 10 -5.10 11.62 8.89
CA LEU A 10 -4.68 12.57 7.87
C LEU A 10 -3.84 13.70 8.48
N ALA A 11 -4.28 14.23 9.64
CA ALA A 11 -3.55 15.26 10.36
C ALA A 11 -2.17 14.75 10.81
N ASP A 12 -2.08 13.56 11.40
CA ASP A 12 -0.82 12.93 11.78
C ASP A 12 0.11 12.72 10.58
N ALA A 13 -0.43 12.23 9.46
CA ALA A 13 0.35 12.04 8.24
C ALA A 13 0.94 13.36 7.72
N PHE A 14 0.15 14.42 7.69
CA PHE A 14 0.62 15.74 7.25
C PHE A 14 1.59 16.40 8.23
N GLU A 15 1.41 16.18 9.52
CA GLU A 15 2.36 16.65 10.53
C GLU A 15 3.74 16.00 10.39
N ARG A 16 3.75 14.68 10.15
CA ARG A 16 5.01 13.92 10.04
C ARG A 16 5.72 14.07 8.68
N PHE A 17 4.97 14.09 7.59
CA PHE A 17 5.52 14.01 6.23
C PHE A 17 5.33 15.28 5.40
N GLY A 18 4.66 16.29 5.96
CA GLY A 18 4.24 17.46 5.20
C GLY A 18 2.98 17.18 4.35
N ARG A 19 2.49 18.21 3.70
CA ARG A 19 1.33 18.08 2.81
C ARG A 19 1.73 17.35 1.53
N VAL A 20 1.04 16.26 1.25
CA VAL A 20 1.17 15.49 0.03
C VAL A 20 -0.12 15.60 -0.81
N PRO A 21 -0.06 15.32 -2.12
CA PRO A 21 -1.26 15.27 -2.95
C PRO A 21 -2.28 14.26 -2.44
N ILE A 22 -3.56 14.64 -2.48
CA ILE A 22 -4.68 13.72 -2.31
C ILE A 22 -5.30 13.53 -3.68
N GLU A 23 -5.23 12.34 -4.22
CA GLU A 23 -5.72 12.02 -5.56
C GLU A 23 -6.91 11.07 -5.48
N LYS A 24 -7.93 11.32 -6.30
CA LYS A 24 -9.11 10.46 -6.35
C LYS A 24 -8.89 9.28 -7.29
N ARG A 25 -9.34 8.10 -6.87
CA ARG A 25 -9.32 6.87 -7.67
C ARG A 25 -10.66 6.16 -7.57
N ARG A 26 -11.21 5.79 -8.71
CA ARG A 26 -12.32 4.85 -8.80
C ARG A 26 -11.76 3.49 -9.19
N ILE A 27 -12.18 2.47 -8.48
CA ILE A 27 -11.73 1.09 -8.68
C ILE A 27 -12.97 0.21 -8.81
N ASP A 28 -13.17 -0.33 -10.02
CA ASP A 28 -14.24 -1.27 -10.29
C ASP A 28 -13.72 -2.69 -9.99
N LEU A 29 -14.36 -3.36 -9.07
CA LEU A 29 -13.99 -4.70 -8.62
C LEU A 29 -14.99 -5.74 -9.12
N PRO A 30 -14.54 -6.98 -9.34
CA PRO A 30 -15.46 -8.06 -9.67
C PRO A 30 -16.42 -8.34 -8.51
N PRO A 31 -17.64 -8.82 -8.80
CA PRO A 31 -18.60 -9.18 -7.76
C PRO A 31 -18.02 -10.15 -6.73
N GLY A 32 -18.24 -9.86 -5.46
CA GLY A 32 -17.76 -10.70 -4.37
C GLY A 32 -16.29 -10.51 -3.98
N HIS A 33 -15.60 -9.53 -4.56
CA HIS A 33 -14.22 -9.23 -4.18
C HIS A 33 -14.09 -8.95 -2.67
N PRO A 34 -13.08 -9.50 -1.97
CA PRO A 34 -12.93 -9.37 -0.53
C PRO A 34 -12.91 -7.92 -0.01
N ALA A 35 -12.36 -6.99 -0.78
CA ALA A 35 -12.33 -5.57 -0.41
C ALA A 35 -13.74 -4.96 -0.21
N MET A 36 -14.78 -5.52 -0.84
CA MET A 36 -16.16 -5.05 -0.66
C MET A 36 -16.78 -5.48 0.68
N ARG A 37 -16.10 -6.35 1.45
CA ARG A 37 -16.52 -6.81 2.78
C ARG A 37 -15.89 -6.04 3.93
N ILE A 38 -15.01 -5.07 3.64
CA ILE A 38 -14.41 -4.21 4.66
C ILE A 38 -15.53 -3.48 5.38
N GLU A 39 -15.58 -3.60 6.71
CA GLU A 39 -16.68 -3.04 7.51
C GLU A 39 -16.58 -1.53 7.66
N ASP A 40 -15.36 -1.02 7.83
CA ASP A 40 -15.13 0.42 7.95
C ASP A 40 -15.42 1.15 6.63
N ASP A 41 -16.12 2.28 6.71
CA ASP A 41 -16.37 3.18 5.60
C ASP A 41 -16.32 4.64 6.09
N PRO A 42 -15.27 5.39 5.80
CA PRO A 42 -14.11 5.01 5.00
C PRO A 42 -13.10 4.12 5.75
N PHE A 43 -12.53 3.16 5.06
CA PHE A 43 -11.40 2.39 5.56
C PHE A 43 -10.07 3.11 5.28
N TRP A 44 -9.03 2.72 6.02
CA TRP A 44 -7.67 3.17 5.76
C TRP A 44 -6.74 1.99 5.50
N SER A 45 -5.85 2.18 4.56
CA SER A 45 -4.77 1.25 4.24
C SER A 45 -3.47 2.01 3.97
N ALA A 46 -2.36 1.32 4.09
CA ALA A 46 -1.04 1.85 3.79
C ALA A 46 -0.21 0.79 3.08
N GLY A 47 0.61 1.23 2.16
CA GLY A 47 1.49 0.36 1.37
C GLY A 47 2.36 1.18 0.44
N GLY A 48 3.06 0.52 -0.46
CA GLY A 48 3.83 1.20 -1.48
C GLY A 48 5.12 0.48 -1.85
N LEU A 49 6.06 1.22 -2.43
CA LEU A 49 7.32 0.70 -2.89
C LEU A 49 8.29 0.48 -1.72
N VAL A 50 8.52 -0.78 -1.37
CA VAL A 50 9.61 -1.18 -0.47
C VAL A 50 10.82 -1.49 -1.35
N HIS A 51 11.93 -0.77 -1.17
CA HIS A 51 13.12 -0.95 -2.00
C HIS A 51 14.34 -1.38 -1.19
N ASP A 52 15.27 -2.04 -1.86
CA ASP A 52 16.57 -2.39 -1.30
C ASP A 52 17.65 -1.32 -1.62
N SER A 53 18.88 -1.55 -1.16
CA SER A 53 20.02 -0.67 -1.42
C SER A 53 20.40 -0.56 -2.92
N ARG A 54 19.94 -1.49 -3.75
CA ARG A 54 20.11 -1.47 -5.21
C ARG A 54 18.93 -0.82 -5.93
N ARG A 55 17.99 -0.26 -5.18
CA ARG A 55 16.75 0.36 -5.71
C ARG A 55 15.85 -0.63 -6.47
N ARG A 56 15.93 -1.92 -6.14
CA ARG A 56 14.95 -2.90 -6.57
C ARG A 56 13.74 -2.79 -5.65
N ILE A 57 12.56 -3.01 -6.19
CA ILE A 57 11.30 -2.97 -5.42
C ILE A 57 10.84 -4.37 -5.08
N LEU A 58 10.29 -4.53 -3.89
CA LEU A 58 9.71 -5.78 -3.43
C LEU A 58 8.22 -5.82 -3.80
N LEU A 59 7.84 -6.87 -4.49
CA LEU A 59 6.44 -7.16 -4.81
C LEU A 59 6.06 -8.52 -4.28
N VAL A 60 4.78 -8.70 -3.97
CA VAL A 60 4.22 -9.92 -3.42
C VAL A 60 3.04 -10.41 -4.25
N ARG A 61 2.81 -11.72 -4.21
CA ARG A 61 1.57 -12.36 -4.64
C ARG A 61 0.88 -12.97 -3.43
N HIS A 62 -0.35 -12.59 -3.24
CA HIS A 62 -1.16 -13.10 -2.14
C HIS A 62 -1.72 -14.49 -2.43
N SER A 63 -2.08 -15.18 -1.37
CA SER A 63 -2.91 -16.36 -1.45
C SER A 63 -4.27 -16.04 -2.08
N PRO A 64 -4.92 -17.03 -2.76
CA PRO A 64 -6.10 -16.78 -3.61
C PRO A 64 -7.27 -16.10 -2.91
N GLU A 65 -7.48 -16.35 -1.63
CA GLU A 65 -8.57 -15.80 -0.83
C GLU A 65 -8.51 -14.27 -0.66
N LYS A 66 -7.38 -13.64 -0.95
CA LYS A 66 -7.22 -12.18 -0.88
C LYS A 66 -7.81 -11.45 -2.10
N GLY A 67 -8.17 -12.16 -3.16
CA GLY A 67 -8.87 -11.61 -4.31
C GLY A 67 -7.97 -10.93 -5.36
N TRP A 68 -6.65 -10.98 -5.22
CA TRP A 68 -5.71 -10.36 -6.16
C TRP A 68 -5.34 -11.27 -7.34
N GLY A 69 -5.76 -12.56 -7.33
CA GLY A 69 -5.42 -13.53 -8.37
C GLY A 69 -3.91 -13.70 -8.49
N ASP A 70 -3.41 -13.65 -9.71
CA ASP A 70 -1.98 -13.75 -10.02
C ASP A 70 -1.25 -12.39 -10.15
N ALA A 71 -1.94 -11.30 -9.83
CA ALA A 71 -1.32 -9.99 -9.86
C ALA A 71 -0.20 -9.87 -8.82
N TRP A 72 0.86 -9.18 -9.20
CA TRP A 72 1.81 -8.64 -8.23
C TRP A 72 1.18 -7.44 -7.55
N VAL A 73 1.41 -7.29 -6.26
CA VAL A 73 1.00 -6.11 -5.49
C VAL A 73 2.17 -5.63 -4.63
N THR A 74 2.13 -4.37 -4.24
CA THR A 74 3.08 -3.83 -3.26
C THR A 74 2.73 -4.33 -1.86
N PRO A 75 3.71 -4.53 -0.97
CA PRO A 75 3.42 -4.83 0.43
C PRO A 75 2.57 -3.75 1.08
N GLY A 76 1.61 -4.16 1.90
CA GLY A 76 0.71 -3.26 2.61
C GLY A 76 -0.65 -3.89 2.90
N GLY A 77 -1.48 -3.15 3.62
CA GLY A 77 -2.80 -3.63 3.98
C GLY A 77 -3.62 -2.62 4.79
N LEU A 78 -4.69 -3.11 5.37
CA LEU A 78 -5.60 -2.30 6.19
C LEU A 78 -4.94 -1.88 7.51
N LEU A 79 -5.22 -0.66 7.93
CA LEU A 79 -4.82 -0.18 9.24
C LEU A 79 -5.73 -0.76 10.33
N GLU A 80 -5.13 -1.11 11.45
CA GLU A 80 -5.84 -1.49 12.66
C GLU A 80 -6.27 -0.25 13.46
N GLU A 81 -7.17 -0.47 14.43
CA GLU A 81 -7.63 0.61 15.31
C GLU A 81 -6.43 1.24 16.05
N GLY A 82 -6.38 2.57 16.06
CA GLY A 82 -5.32 3.33 16.73
C GLY A 82 -3.99 3.42 15.96
N GLU A 83 -3.83 2.73 14.85
CA GLU A 83 -2.60 2.83 14.05
C GLU A 83 -2.52 4.14 13.26
N THR A 84 -1.33 4.72 13.21
CA THR A 84 -0.97 5.73 12.19
C THR A 84 -0.71 5.04 10.84
N VAL A 85 -0.68 5.80 9.76
CA VAL A 85 -0.38 5.23 8.43
C VAL A 85 1.02 4.60 8.38
N LEU A 86 2.00 5.14 9.11
CA LEU A 86 3.35 4.57 9.17
C LEU A 86 3.40 3.28 10.01
N ASP A 87 2.69 3.25 11.15
CA ASP A 87 2.66 2.06 12.01
C ASP A 87 2.01 0.88 11.27
N GLY A 88 0.89 1.14 10.57
CA GLY A 88 0.23 0.13 9.75
C GLY A 88 1.12 -0.38 8.63
N LEU A 89 1.81 0.51 7.91
CA LEU A 89 2.78 0.10 6.88
C LEU A 89 3.87 -0.81 7.45
N ARG A 90 4.48 -0.42 8.58
CA ARG A 90 5.56 -1.20 9.21
C ARG A 90 5.07 -2.57 9.67
N ARG A 91 3.89 -2.64 10.26
CA ARG A 91 3.28 -3.91 10.67
C ARG A 91 3.02 -4.80 9.48
N GLU A 92 2.37 -4.29 8.43
CA GLU A 92 2.06 -5.07 7.24
C GLU A 92 3.32 -5.60 6.54
N VAL A 93 4.36 -4.76 6.36
CA VAL A 93 5.63 -5.19 5.77
C VAL A 93 6.29 -6.29 6.61
N ARG A 94 6.25 -6.17 7.94
CA ARG A 94 6.79 -7.20 8.83
C ARG A 94 5.99 -8.50 8.73
N GLU A 95 4.67 -8.43 8.72
CA GLU A 95 3.79 -9.60 8.64
C GLU A 95 3.86 -10.30 7.27
N GLU A 96 3.89 -9.53 6.19
CA GLU A 96 3.88 -10.08 4.84
C GLU A 96 5.25 -10.61 4.39
N VAL A 97 6.33 -9.91 4.71
CA VAL A 97 7.66 -10.19 4.15
C VAL A 97 8.80 -10.25 5.16
N GLY A 98 8.51 -10.07 6.46
CA GLY A 98 9.50 -10.20 7.53
C GLY A 98 10.56 -9.12 7.56
N LEU A 99 10.33 -7.97 6.96
CA LEU A 99 11.31 -6.88 6.87
C LEU A 99 10.96 -5.70 7.77
N GLU A 100 12.01 -5.05 8.26
CA GLU A 100 11.94 -3.72 8.85
C GLU A 100 12.23 -2.68 7.76
N VAL A 101 11.60 -1.51 7.87
CA VAL A 101 11.76 -0.42 6.91
C VAL A 101 12.18 0.88 7.60
N VAL A 102 12.96 1.66 6.86
CA VAL A 102 13.49 2.96 7.28
C VAL A 102 13.25 3.99 6.17
N GLU A 103 13.55 5.25 6.47
CA GLU A 103 13.44 6.37 5.52
C GLU A 103 12.08 6.44 4.83
N PRO A 104 10.98 6.50 5.60
CA PRO A 104 9.65 6.53 5.02
C PRO A 104 9.38 7.87 4.34
N ASN A 105 8.96 7.81 3.08
CA ASN A 105 8.48 8.96 2.32
C ASN A 105 7.02 8.70 1.94
N LEU A 106 6.10 9.48 2.49
CA LEU A 106 4.72 9.50 2.05
C LEU A 106 4.65 10.33 0.76
N THR A 107 4.27 9.72 -0.34
CA THR A 107 4.28 10.39 -1.66
C THR A 107 2.92 10.94 -2.04
N ARG A 108 1.84 10.29 -1.63
CA ARG A 108 0.46 10.72 -1.86
C ARG A 108 -0.52 9.96 -0.98
N ILE A 109 -1.75 10.45 -0.95
CA ILE A 109 -2.90 9.74 -0.41
C ILE A 109 -3.91 9.55 -1.53
N LEU A 110 -4.30 8.30 -1.79
CA LEU A 110 -5.34 7.98 -2.75
C LEU A 110 -6.68 7.89 -2.04
N GLN A 111 -7.60 8.77 -2.39
CA GLN A 111 -8.99 8.68 -1.97
C GLN A 111 -9.71 7.74 -2.92
N GLN A 112 -10.01 6.55 -2.45
CA GLN A 112 -10.52 5.45 -3.25
C GLN A 112 -12.03 5.32 -3.13
N THR A 113 -12.69 5.13 -4.27
CA THR A 113 -14.06 4.68 -4.34
C THR A 113 -14.06 3.30 -4.98
N LEU A 114 -14.26 2.26 -4.18
CA LEU A 114 -14.40 0.89 -4.65
C LEU A 114 -15.86 0.62 -5.00
N THR A 115 -16.11 0.02 -6.14
CA THR A 115 -17.45 -0.38 -6.51
C THR A 115 -17.45 -1.77 -7.15
N ASP A 116 -18.44 -2.56 -6.80
CA ASP A 116 -18.89 -3.69 -7.60
C ASP A 116 -20.30 -3.35 -8.15
N ALA A 117 -20.98 -4.26 -8.81
CA ALA A 117 -22.31 -3.99 -9.37
C ALA A 117 -23.37 -3.64 -8.32
N THR A 118 -23.14 -3.87 -7.03
CA THR A 118 -24.14 -3.82 -5.98
C THR A 118 -23.83 -2.84 -4.84
N ARG A 119 -22.55 -2.52 -4.62
CA ARG A 119 -22.09 -1.76 -3.46
C ARG A 119 -21.01 -0.75 -3.82
N VAL A 120 -20.88 0.26 -2.97
CA VAL A 120 -19.82 1.26 -3.00
C VAL A 120 -19.14 1.27 -1.63
N ARG A 121 -17.80 1.34 -1.63
CA ARG A 121 -16.97 1.53 -0.44
C ARG A 121 -16.02 2.69 -0.65
N HIS A 122 -15.75 3.42 0.41
CA HIS A 122 -14.79 4.53 0.38
C HIS A 122 -13.59 4.18 1.24
N GLY A 123 -12.41 4.58 0.78
CA GLY A 123 -11.19 4.36 1.54
C GLY A 123 -10.11 5.37 1.21
N TYR A 124 -9.06 5.32 2.03
CA TYR A 124 -7.84 6.07 1.83
C TYR A 124 -6.67 5.11 1.82
N PHE A 125 -5.80 5.27 0.84
CA PHE A 125 -4.55 4.53 0.74
C PHE A 125 -3.39 5.50 0.88
N ALA A 126 -2.59 5.36 1.94
CA ALA A 126 -1.36 6.11 2.11
C ALA A 126 -0.23 5.42 1.35
N GLN A 127 0.23 6.05 0.27
CA GLN A 127 1.26 5.50 -0.61
C GLN A 127 2.64 5.98 -0.19
N PHE A 128 3.50 5.02 0.12
CA PHE A 128 4.87 5.25 0.58
C PHE A 128 5.92 4.75 -0.39
N VAL A 129 7.11 5.33 -0.26
CA VAL A 129 8.37 4.74 -0.69
C VAL A 129 9.25 4.61 0.55
N VAL A 130 9.72 3.39 0.84
CA VAL A 130 10.48 3.06 2.05
C VAL A 130 11.65 2.14 1.71
N GLN A 131 12.74 2.26 2.47
CA GLN A 131 13.90 1.40 2.31
C GLN A 131 13.82 0.21 3.26
N ALA A 132 14.03 -1.00 2.75
CA ALA A 132 14.19 -2.20 3.57
C ALA A 132 15.58 -2.20 4.23
N VAL A 133 15.63 -2.56 5.52
CA VAL A 133 16.89 -2.70 6.28
C VAL A 133 17.74 -3.85 5.75
N SER A 134 17.10 -4.89 5.22
CA SER A 134 17.77 -6.04 4.60
C SER A 134 16.99 -6.52 3.37
N ALA A 135 17.63 -7.35 2.54
CA ALA A 135 16.97 -8.00 1.41
C ALA A 135 16.51 -9.43 1.72
N ASP A 136 16.63 -9.87 2.98
CA ASP A 136 16.30 -11.22 3.44
C ASP A 136 14.79 -11.37 3.68
N VAL A 137 14.05 -11.65 2.61
CA VAL A 137 12.59 -11.75 2.62
C VAL A 137 12.14 -13.07 3.24
N ARG A 138 11.16 -12.99 4.13
CA ARG A 138 10.51 -14.15 4.77
C ARG A 138 9.00 -14.04 4.57
N PRO A 139 8.45 -14.65 3.50
CA PRO A 139 7.03 -14.57 3.21
C PRO A 139 6.17 -15.09 4.37
N GLY A 140 5.19 -14.27 4.77
CA GLY A 140 4.19 -14.64 5.75
C GLY A 140 3.11 -15.58 5.17
N ARG A 141 2.16 -16.00 6.02
CA ARG A 141 1.14 -16.99 5.65
C ARG A 141 0.25 -16.59 4.47
N SER A 142 -0.04 -15.30 4.34
CA SER A 142 -0.90 -14.77 3.27
C SER A 142 -0.14 -14.53 1.95
N ILE A 143 1.17 -14.75 1.94
CA ILE A 143 2.04 -14.47 0.80
C ILE A 143 2.46 -15.78 0.13
N ARG A 144 2.05 -15.96 -1.11
CA ARG A 144 2.41 -17.11 -1.94
C ARG A 144 3.80 -16.96 -2.55
N GLU A 145 4.16 -15.75 -2.92
CA GLU A 145 5.44 -15.42 -3.55
C GLU A 145 5.85 -13.98 -3.20
N ALA A 146 7.14 -13.75 -2.99
CA ALA A 146 7.71 -12.42 -2.84
C ALA A 146 9.01 -12.35 -3.66
N ARG A 147 9.20 -11.25 -4.40
CA ARG A 147 10.34 -11.11 -5.30
C ARG A 147 10.79 -9.66 -5.43
N TRP A 148 12.08 -9.46 -5.54
CA TRP A 148 12.70 -8.19 -5.90
C TRP A 148 12.70 -7.96 -7.41
N PHE A 149 12.27 -6.77 -7.84
CA PHE A 149 12.19 -6.36 -9.25
C PHE A 149 13.02 -5.10 -9.48
N ASP A 150 13.68 -5.02 -10.63
CA ASP A 150 14.37 -3.83 -11.12
C ASP A 150 13.49 -2.98 -12.07
N HIS A 151 12.27 -3.38 -12.29
CA HIS A 151 11.26 -2.74 -13.15
C HIS A 151 9.86 -2.92 -12.57
N LEU A 152 8.90 -2.16 -13.08
CA LEU A 152 7.48 -2.37 -12.79
C LEU A 152 6.91 -3.43 -13.73
N PRO A 153 6.61 -4.65 -13.28
CA PRO A 153 6.05 -5.67 -14.15
C PRO A 153 4.65 -5.29 -14.66
N GLU A 154 4.29 -5.74 -15.85
CA GLU A 154 2.98 -5.43 -16.45
C GLU A 154 1.82 -5.97 -15.62
N THR A 155 2.02 -7.07 -14.92
CA THR A 155 1.02 -7.69 -14.04
C THR A 155 0.96 -7.08 -12.64
N LEU A 156 1.62 -5.95 -12.40
CA LEU A 156 1.48 -5.20 -11.15
C LEU A 156 0.11 -4.51 -11.09
N ALA A 157 -0.65 -4.81 -10.06
CA ALA A 157 -1.90 -4.11 -9.79
C ALA A 157 -1.65 -2.62 -9.54
N PHE A 158 -2.48 -1.77 -10.13
CA PHE A 158 -2.36 -0.30 -10.02
C PHE A 158 -1.00 0.24 -10.49
N ARG A 159 -0.39 -0.40 -11.44
CA ARG A 159 0.95 -0.10 -11.96
C ARG A 159 1.19 1.39 -12.23
N GLU A 160 0.21 2.07 -12.81
CA GLU A 160 0.33 3.49 -13.14
C GLU A 160 0.45 4.40 -11.92
N ASP A 161 -0.15 4.02 -10.79
CA ASP A 161 -0.05 4.78 -9.55
C ASP A 161 1.36 4.74 -8.95
N TYR A 162 2.18 3.75 -9.31
CA TYR A 162 3.57 3.60 -8.85
C TYR A 162 4.62 4.14 -9.83
N ARG A 163 4.25 4.44 -11.07
CA ARG A 163 5.21 4.82 -12.11
C ARG A 163 6.09 5.99 -11.69
N ARG A 164 5.50 7.08 -11.25
CA ARG A 164 6.22 8.29 -10.84
C ARG A 164 7.18 8.03 -9.68
N ASP A 165 6.72 7.32 -8.66
CA ASP A 165 7.53 6.99 -7.49
C ASP A 165 8.69 6.07 -7.87
N PHE A 166 8.45 5.09 -8.71
CA PHE A 166 9.49 4.20 -9.22
C PHE A 166 10.54 4.94 -10.05
N GLU A 167 10.15 5.82 -10.95
CA GLU A 167 11.07 6.64 -11.74
C GLU A 167 11.92 7.56 -10.86
N THR A 168 11.32 8.18 -9.83
CA THR A 168 12.02 9.00 -8.84
C THR A 168 13.06 8.16 -8.09
N LEU A 169 12.66 6.99 -7.60
CA LEU A 169 13.54 6.04 -6.93
C LEU A 169 14.73 5.64 -7.81
N ARG A 170 14.47 5.27 -9.07
CA ARG A 170 15.53 4.81 -10.01
C ARG A 170 16.55 5.90 -10.33
N ARG A 171 16.11 7.15 -10.41
CA ARG A 171 17.00 8.31 -10.61
C ARG A 171 17.79 8.69 -9.36
N GLY A 172 17.44 8.16 -8.18
CA GLY A 172 18.03 8.56 -6.91
C GLY A 172 17.69 9.99 -6.51
N ALA A 173 16.57 10.50 -6.99
CA ALA A 173 16.06 11.80 -6.61
C ALA A 173 15.33 11.75 -5.26
N SER A 174 15.19 12.90 -4.61
CA SER A 174 14.39 13.04 -3.38
C SER A 174 12.89 12.97 -3.69
N PHE A 175 12.13 12.46 -2.72
CA PHE A 175 10.68 12.41 -2.72
C PHE A 175 10.07 13.65 -2.10
#